data_4c76a9dc5288c459515e0c055885275a
#
_entry.id   4c76a9dc5288c459515e0c055885275a
#
_cell.length_a   1.000
_cell.length_b   1.000
_cell.length_c   1.000
_cell.angle_alpha   90.00
_cell.angle_beta   90.00
_cell.angle_gamma   90.00
#
_symmetry.space_group_name_H-M   'P 1'
#
loop_
_entity.id
_entity.type
_entity.pdbx_description
1 polymer ?
#
loop_
_entity_poly.entity_id
_entity_poly.type
_entity_poly.pdbx_seq_one_letter_code
_entity_poly.pdbx_strand_id
1 'polypeptide(L)'
;DNWYELTDAVRPYNIRTFIGGHYHSNREFRYDGIPGILTRSNLRDKNGKPGYGIFDVTKDSILVYEQRIGEPKKKWASLSLSKQYFDHTGKADKYPDFSVNKKYAKVSEQWIVKTGVGIYCSPVIEEAKTSVTNPGTKTKNSLHTKRNKVFVGDDMGYLTCYDLKNGKKIWSFKAGKRIVGTPAATGGVIVFGSADRCIYGLNVSDGKVKWTVEAKEPVLGAVSIDNGIAYIGASDSTFRAIDIQNGNIKWAYSGIKGYIETKPLITADKVIFGAWDNTLYALNKANGKEMWKWTGGLNRMHFSPAAVWPVSADGKVFITDPERAMTAIDINSGQTVWRTYRSTVRETIGLSEDGERLYSKTMNDSIVCYSTKGNVPHEIWASNVAFGYEHAPSMPVEKGGTVFGSTKEGLIFALEPKTGKVLWKHKVGNSLISTVVPLNGKEVLFTATSGEVGLLK
;
A
#
# COMPACT_ATOMS: atom_id res chain seq x y z
N ASP A 1 -4.91 1.96 13.82
CA ASP A 1 -4.10 1.55 14.71
C ASP A 1 -4.57 1.30 16.15
N ASN A 2 -3.71 0.78 17.02
CA ASN A 2 -4.07 0.27 18.36
C ASN A 2 -3.97 1.33 19.47
N TRP A 3 -4.28 2.60 19.17
CA TRP A 3 -4.15 3.69 20.13
C TRP A 3 -4.95 3.45 21.42
N TYR A 4 -6.10 2.81 21.34
CA TYR A 4 -6.96 2.46 22.48
C TYR A 4 -6.30 1.41 23.40
N GLU A 5 -5.57 0.44 22.82
CA GLU A 5 -4.79 -0.53 23.59
C GLU A 5 -3.63 0.16 24.33
N LEU A 6 -2.98 1.13 23.67
CA LEU A 6 -1.94 1.93 24.30
C LEU A 6 -2.51 2.79 25.43
N THR A 7 -3.62 3.49 25.20
CA THR A 7 -4.23 4.33 26.23
C THR A 7 -4.74 3.51 27.41
N ASP A 8 -5.32 2.34 27.18
CA ASP A 8 -5.72 1.42 28.24
C ASP A 8 -4.50 0.89 29.02
N ALA A 9 -3.41 0.53 28.33
CA ALA A 9 -2.20 0.01 28.96
C ALA A 9 -1.49 1.06 29.84
N VAL A 10 -1.49 2.33 29.45
CA VAL A 10 -0.82 3.40 30.19
C VAL A 10 -1.71 4.10 31.21
N ARG A 11 -3.04 3.94 31.13
CA ARG A 11 -4.02 4.62 31.98
C ARG A 11 -3.83 4.39 33.48
N PRO A 12 -3.48 3.17 33.99
CA PRO A 12 -3.22 2.94 35.39
C PRO A 12 -1.98 3.68 35.93
N TYR A 13 -1.11 4.18 35.04
CA TYR A 13 0.14 4.84 35.42
C TYR A 13 -0.04 6.34 35.50
N ASN A 14 0.92 7.02 36.11
CA ASN A 14 0.93 8.47 36.31
C ASN A 14 1.36 9.22 35.03
N ILE A 15 0.69 8.97 33.91
CA ILE A 15 0.94 9.66 32.65
C ILE A 15 0.35 11.07 32.72
N ARG A 16 1.16 12.09 32.48
CA ARG A 16 0.75 13.49 32.53
C ARG A 16 0.52 14.10 31.17
N THR A 17 1.25 13.65 30.16
CA THR A 17 1.08 14.12 28.79
C THR A 17 1.73 13.17 27.80
N PHE A 18 1.18 13.12 26.58
CA PHE A 18 1.87 12.61 25.40
C PHE A 18 2.57 13.76 24.70
N ILE A 19 3.81 13.54 24.24
CA ILE A 19 4.57 14.50 23.44
C ILE A 19 4.80 13.88 22.06
N GLY A 20 4.47 14.64 21.02
CA GLY A 20 4.59 14.18 19.64
C GLY A 20 4.95 15.29 18.66
N GLY A 21 5.03 14.93 17.39
CA GLY A 21 5.34 15.83 16.28
C GLY A 21 4.44 15.60 15.08
N HIS A 22 5.01 15.56 13.87
CA HIS A 22 4.40 15.28 12.57
C HIS A 22 3.64 16.44 11.92
N TYR A 23 2.82 17.19 12.67
CA TYR A 23 2.02 18.29 12.08
C TYR A 23 2.81 19.57 11.82
N HIS A 24 4.08 19.63 12.19
CA HIS A 24 4.98 20.79 12.02
C HIS A 24 4.44 22.10 12.64
N SER A 25 3.52 21.98 13.58
CA SER A 25 2.90 23.11 14.29
C SER A 25 2.64 22.79 15.75
N ASN A 26 2.67 23.82 16.60
CA ASN A 26 2.33 23.67 18.00
C ASN A 26 0.83 23.42 18.15
N ARG A 27 0.45 22.37 18.89
CA ARG A 27 -0.93 21.98 19.18
C ARG A 27 -1.08 21.36 20.54
N GLU A 28 -2.15 21.74 21.25
CA GLU A 28 -2.69 20.95 22.34
C GLU A 28 -3.77 20.00 21.79
N PHE A 29 -3.83 18.79 22.33
CA PHE A 29 -4.87 17.82 22.01
C PHE A 29 -5.16 16.95 23.24
N ARG A 30 -6.17 16.09 23.13
CA ARG A 30 -6.44 15.05 24.11
C ARG A 30 -6.53 13.73 23.41
N TYR A 31 -5.84 12.75 23.98
CA TYR A 31 -5.87 11.39 23.52
C TYR A 31 -6.57 10.57 24.59
N ASP A 32 -7.88 10.33 24.39
CA ASP A 32 -8.73 9.62 25.33
C ASP A 32 -8.66 10.22 26.76
N GLY A 33 -8.85 11.52 26.84
CA GLY A 33 -8.75 12.30 28.08
C GLY A 33 -7.34 12.65 28.52
N ILE A 34 -6.31 11.91 28.11
CA ILE A 34 -4.91 12.19 28.45
C ILE A 34 -4.42 13.40 27.64
N PRO A 35 -3.84 14.41 28.26
CA PRO A 35 -3.33 15.59 27.55
C PRO A 35 -2.20 15.22 26.59
N GLY A 36 -2.16 15.90 25.46
CA GLY A 36 -1.11 15.74 24.46
C GLY A 36 -0.60 17.09 23.96
N ILE A 37 0.68 17.14 23.68
CA ILE A 37 1.39 18.30 23.13
C ILE A 37 2.06 17.86 21.83
N LEU A 38 1.68 18.48 20.72
CA LEU A 38 2.45 18.40 19.49
C LEU A 38 3.33 19.63 19.37
N THR A 39 4.61 19.41 19.10
CA THR A 39 5.54 20.51 18.89
C THR A 39 5.75 20.76 17.40
N ARG A 40 6.09 21.99 17.09
CA ARG A 40 6.52 22.33 15.73
C ARG A 40 7.75 21.54 15.29
N SER A 41 7.94 21.43 13.99
CA SER A 41 9.17 20.91 13.38
C SER A 41 10.34 21.85 13.69
N ASN A 42 11.55 21.29 13.80
CA ASN A 42 12.80 22.04 13.84
C ASN A 42 13.17 22.66 12.48
N LEU A 43 12.44 22.32 11.40
CA LEU A 43 12.61 22.89 10.09
C LEU A 43 12.21 24.37 10.05
N ARG A 44 12.64 25.08 9.01
CA ARG A 44 12.26 26.46 8.75
C ARG A 44 10.74 26.57 8.54
N ASP A 45 10.14 27.56 9.16
CA ASP A 45 8.75 27.93 8.93
C ASP A 45 8.60 28.80 7.66
N LYS A 46 7.39 29.34 7.44
CA LYS A 46 7.12 30.28 6.33
C LYS A 46 8.01 31.52 6.33
N ASN A 47 8.55 31.91 7.49
CA ASN A 47 9.44 33.05 7.65
C ASN A 47 10.93 32.66 7.60
N GLY A 48 11.22 31.40 7.28
CA GLY A 48 12.59 30.89 7.15
C GLY A 48 13.32 30.65 8.47
N LYS A 49 12.64 30.70 9.63
CA LYS A 49 13.26 30.52 10.95
C LYS A 49 13.05 29.11 11.49
N PRO A 50 14.12 28.35 11.74
CA PRO A 50 14.04 27.08 12.46
C PRO A 50 13.78 27.33 13.97
N GLY A 51 13.31 26.27 14.65
CA GLY A 51 13.05 26.37 16.10
C GLY A 51 12.70 25.00 16.69
N TYR A 52 12.52 24.96 18.01
CA TYR A 52 12.26 23.75 18.79
C TYR A 52 11.33 24.03 19.97
N GLY A 53 10.76 22.97 20.55
CA GLY A 53 9.99 23.02 21.77
C GLY A 53 10.87 22.87 23.00
N ILE A 54 10.57 23.61 24.06
CA ILE A 54 11.18 23.47 25.39
C ILE A 54 10.09 23.13 26.38
N PHE A 55 10.34 22.12 27.22
CA PHE A 55 9.46 21.70 28.29
C PHE A 55 10.15 21.94 29.63
N ASP A 56 9.67 22.96 30.38
CA ASP A 56 10.11 23.21 31.73
C ASP A 56 9.18 22.49 32.71
N VAL A 57 9.68 21.41 33.34
CA VAL A 57 8.91 20.66 34.33
C VAL A 57 9.19 21.22 35.71
N THR A 58 8.15 21.76 36.35
CA THR A 58 8.18 22.30 37.72
C THR A 58 7.52 21.30 38.67
N LYS A 59 7.46 21.64 39.97
CA LYS A 59 6.75 20.86 40.98
C LYS A 59 5.25 20.69 40.64
N ASP A 60 4.62 21.75 40.05
CA ASP A 60 3.17 21.83 39.92
C ASP A 60 2.69 21.89 38.48
N SER A 61 3.61 22.01 37.50
CA SER A 61 3.22 22.20 36.11
C SER A 61 4.31 21.77 35.10
N ILE A 62 3.88 21.55 33.86
CA ILE A 62 4.73 21.48 32.68
C ILE A 62 4.45 22.73 31.86
N LEU A 63 5.46 23.58 31.71
CA LEU A 63 5.39 24.79 30.89
C LEU A 63 6.01 24.53 29.54
N VAL A 64 5.29 24.82 28.47
CA VAL A 64 5.72 24.51 27.11
C VAL A 64 6.01 25.81 26.35
N TYR A 65 7.22 25.88 25.81
CA TYR A 65 7.71 27.05 25.07
C TYR A 65 8.10 26.67 23.64
N GLU A 66 7.96 27.65 22.76
CA GLU A 66 8.59 27.62 21.44
C GLU A 66 9.85 28.53 21.52
N GLN A 67 10.97 28.02 21.04
CA GLN A 67 12.21 28.75 20.83
C GLN A 67 12.51 28.80 19.33
N ARG A 68 12.49 30.01 18.76
CA ARG A 68 13.01 30.27 17.41
C ARG A 68 14.42 30.79 17.49
N ILE A 69 15.27 30.43 16.53
CA ILE A 69 16.65 30.91 16.50
C ILE A 69 16.67 32.45 16.36
N GLY A 70 17.36 33.13 17.26
CA GLY A 70 17.45 34.57 17.30
C GLY A 70 16.23 35.27 17.91
N GLU A 71 15.27 34.56 18.52
CA GLU A 71 14.13 35.11 19.21
C GLU A 71 14.07 34.66 20.68
N PRO A 72 13.44 35.41 21.59
CA PRO A 72 13.21 34.94 22.95
C PRO A 72 12.23 33.77 22.97
N LYS A 73 12.37 32.86 23.93
CA LYS A 73 11.45 31.76 24.11
C LYS A 73 10.03 32.29 24.45
N LYS A 74 9.02 31.72 23.79
CA LYS A 74 7.61 32.12 23.94
C LYS A 74 6.82 30.95 24.53
N LYS A 75 6.21 31.16 25.70
CA LYS A 75 5.26 30.19 26.28
C LYS A 75 3.99 30.10 25.43
N TRP A 76 3.51 28.89 25.15
CA TRP A 76 2.29 28.69 24.38
C TRP A 76 1.33 27.63 24.98
N ALA A 77 1.82 26.75 25.89
CA ALA A 77 0.97 25.80 26.60
C ALA A 77 1.44 25.62 28.05
N SER A 78 0.54 25.13 28.90
CA SER A 78 0.81 24.80 30.28
C SER A 78 -0.12 23.68 30.76
N LEU A 79 0.45 22.63 31.37
CA LEU A 79 -0.28 21.55 31.98
C LEU A 79 -0.05 21.50 33.48
N SER A 80 -1.14 21.47 34.28
CA SER A 80 -1.05 21.29 35.72
C SER A 80 -0.71 19.84 36.07
N LEU A 81 0.26 19.62 36.95
CA LEU A 81 0.62 18.29 37.45
C LEU A 81 -0.28 17.85 38.63
N SER A 82 -0.97 18.77 39.26
CA SER A 82 -1.93 18.47 40.34
C SER A 82 -3.32 18.10 39.81
N LYS A 83 -3.65 18.48 38.56
CA LYS A 83 -4.95 18.19 37.96
C LYS A 83 -4.99 16.77 37.44
N GLN A 84 -6.04 16.01 37.79
CA GLN A 84 -6.38 14.78 37.14
C GLN A 84 -7.16 15.04 35.85
N TYR A 85 -6.67 14.56 34.73
CA TYR A 85 -7.24 14.82 33.40
C TYR A 85 -8.09 13.67 32.86
N PHE A 86 -7.93 12.46 33.39
CA PHE A 86 -8.60 11.25 32.97
C PHE A 86 -8.76 10.29 34.17
N ASP A 87 -9.66 9.34 34.04
CA ASP A 87 -9.85 8.29 35.04
C ASP A 87 -8.79 7.20 34.88
N HIS A 88 -7.98 6.96 35.92
CA HIS A 88 -6.93 5.95 35.93
C HIS A 88 -7.45 4.52 35.95
N THR A 89 -8.72 4.32 36.34
CA THR A 89 -9.38 3.00 36.39
C THR A 89 -10.29 2.75 35.21
N GLY A 90 -10.56 3.82 34.41
CA GLY A 90 -11.40 3.75 33.23
C GLY A 90 -10.76 3.03 32.07
N LYS A 91 -11.54 2.88 31.00
CA LYS A 91 -11.10 2.39 29.71
C LYS A 91 -11.20 3.48 28.65
N ALA A 92 -10.63 3.26 27.49
CA ALA A 92 -10.72 4.18 26.37
C ALA A 92 -12.19 4.48 26.01
N ASP A 93 -12.49 5.77 25.77
CA ASP A 93 -13.85 6.21 25.42
C ASP A 93 -14.29 5.70 24.04
N LYS A 94 -13.34 5.39 23.17
CA LYS A 94 -13.59 4.98 21.79
C LYS A 94 -12.82 3.72 21.44
N TYR A 95 -13.55 2.66 21.23
CA TYR A 95 -13.03 1.44 20.63
C TYR A 95 -13.42 1.34 19.15
N PRO A 96 -12.68 0.58 18.35
CA PRO A 96 -13.08 0.29 16.98
C PRO A 96 -14.46 -0.34 16.93
N ASP A 97 -15.31 0.17 16.05
CA ASP A 97 -16.66 -0.35 15.86
C ASP A 97 -16.65 -1.51 14.83
N PHE A 98 -17.00 -2.70 15.28
CA PHE A 98 -17.17 -3.90 14.47
C PHE A 98 -18.63 -4.23 14.17
N SER A 99 -19.58 -3.35 14.45
CA SER A 99 -21.02 -3.58 14.24
C SER A 99 -21.37 -3.91 12.79
N VAL A 100 -20.56 -3.42 11.84
CA VAL A 100 -20.70 -3.73 10.41
C VAL A 100 -20.66 -5.25 10.13
N ASN A 101 -19.90 -6.02 10.90
CA ASN A 101 -19.79 -7.48 10.74
C ASN A 101 -21.12 -8.17 11.08
N LYS A 102 -21.90 -7.63 12.03
CA LYS A 102 -23.25 -8.15 12.36
C LYS A 102 -24.23 -7.89 11.21
N LYS A 103 -24.12 -6.72 10.55
CA LYS A 103 -24.96 -6.37 9.39
C LYS A 103 -24.71 -7.30 8.20
N TYR A 104 -23.47 -7.75 8.01
CA TYR A 104 -23.06 -8.63 6.93
C TYR A 104 -22.58 -9.99 7.46
N ALA A 105 -23.36 -10.60 8.34
CA ALA A 105 -23.01 -11.83 9.08
C ALA A 105 -22.75 -13.07 8.20
N LYS A 106 -23.02 -13.00 6.89
CA LYS A 106 -22.68 -14.06 5.93
C LYS A 106 -21.20 -14.09 5.54
N VAL A 107 -20.48 -12.97 5.75
CA VAL A 107 -19.04 -12.92 5.52
C VAL A 107 -18.35 -13.52 6.75
N SER A 108 -17.50 -14.48 6.54
CA SER A 108 -16.82 -15.19 7.61
C SER A 108 -15.30 -15.25 7.40
N GLU A 109 -14.58 -15.18 8.48
CA GLU A 109 -13.15 -15.41 8.54
C GLU A 109 -12.90 -16.92 8.47
N GLN A 110 -12.34 -17.42 7.38
CA GLN A 110 -12.01 -18.84 7.23
C GLN A 110 -10.82 -19.20 8.09
N TRP A 111 -9.83 -18.33 8.11
CA TRP A 111 -8.70 -18.37 9.03
C TRP A 111 -8.04 -16.98 9.10
N ILE A 112 -7.45 -16.66 10.24
CA ILE A 112 -6.57 -15.52 10.47
C ILE A 112 -5.34 -15.98 11.24
N VAL A 113 -4.16 -15.59 10.76
CA VAL A 113 -2.89 -15.74 11.45
C VAL A 113 -2.46 -14.36 11.94
N LYS A 114 -2.14 -14.25 13.23
CA LYS A 114 -1.56 -13.05 13.85
C LYS A 114 -0.07 -13.29 14.03
N THR A 115 0.76 -12.57 13.27
CA THR A 115 2.22 -12.74 13.30
C THR A 115 2.87 -11.96 14.44
N GLY A 116 2.20 -10.92 14.95
CA GLY A 116 2.76 -9.97 15.92
C GLY A 116 3.80 -9.03 15.32
N VAL A 117 3.96 -9.02 14.00
CA VAL A 117 4.93 -8.20 13.26
C VAL A 117 4.22 -7.47 12.13
N GLY A 118 4.56 -6.21 11.89
CA GLY A 118 3.94 -5.40 10.84
C GLY A 118 4.11 -6.00 9.43
N ILE A 119 3.04 -5.94 8.63
CA ILE A 119 3.01 -6.44 7.25
C ILE A 119 2.54 -5.30 6.34
N TYR A 120 3.37 -4.91 5.38
CA TYR A 120 3.08 -3.83 4.44
C TYR A 120 2.80 -4.31 3.02
N CYS A 121 3.27 -5.50 2.65
CA CYS A 121 3.02 -6.08 1.34
C CYS A 121 1.65 -6.74 1.25
N SER A 122 1.11 -6.84 0.03
CA SER A 122 -0.05 -7.67 -0.25
C SER A 122 0.31 -9.16 -0.16
N PRO A 123 -0.64 -10.04 0.20
CA PRO A 123 -0.41 -11.48 0.11
C PRO A 123 -0.22 -11.89 -1.35
N VAL A 124 0.55 -12.94 -1.58
CA VAL A 124 0.83 -13.46 -2.94
C VAL A 124 0.48 -14.94 -3.00
N ILE A 125 -0.14 -15.33 -4.10
CA ILE A 125 -0.31 -16.74 -4.49
C ILE A 125 0.55 -17.03 -5.72
N GLU A 126 1.02 -18.25 -5.88
CA GLU A 126 1.73 -18.64 -7.09
C GLU A 126 0.79 -18.60 -8.31
N GLU A 127 1.15 -17.80 -9.31
CA GLU A 127 0.40 -17.76 -10.57
C GLU A 127 0.59 -19.05 -11.37
N ALA A 128 -0.49 -19.58 -11.91
CA ALA A 128 -0.40 -20.71 -12.82
C ALA A 128 0.39 -20.31 -14.08
N LYS A 129 1.27 -21.18 -14.58
CA LYS A 129 1.92 -20.97 -15.87
C LYS A 129 0.82 -20.79 -16.93
N THR A 130 0.69 -19.62 -17.51
CA THR A 130 -0.10 -19.41 -18.71
C THR A 130 0.63 -20.08 -19.87
N SER A 131 0.23 -21.30 -20.24
CA SER A 131 0.57 -21.82 -21.55
C SER A 131 -0.22 -21.01 -22.56
N VAL A 132 0.45 -20.27 -23.42
CA VAL A 132 -0.14 -19.69 -24.64
C VAL A 132 -0.58 -20.90 -25.48
N THR A 133 -1.85 -21.27 -25.40
CA THR A 133 -2.44 -22.26 -26.32
C THR A 133 -2.83 -21.51 -27.57
N ASN A 134 -2.19 -21.86 -28.69
CA ASN A 134 -2.69 -21.49 -30.02
C ASN A 134 -4.16 -21.92 -30.14
N PRO A 135 -5.05 -21.09 -30.70
CA PRO A 135 -6.44 -21.46 -30.91
C PRO A 135 -6.46 -22.65 -31.94
N GLY A 136 -6.72 -23.85 -31.48
CA GLY A 136 -6.88 -25.02 -32.36
C GLY A 136 -6.47 -26.37 -31.79
N THR A 137 -5.75 -26.45 -30.70
CA THR A 137 -5.35 -27.75 -30.11
C THR A 137 -6.03 -28.02 -28.77
N LYS A 138 -7.03 -28.91 -28.78
CA LYS A 138 -7.63 -29.50 -27.57
C LYS A 138 -6.60 -30.45 -26.94
N THR A 139 -5.67 -29.98 -26.14
CA THR A 139 -4.89 -30.84 -25.25
C THR A 139 -5.46 -30.71 -23.84
N LYS A 140 -6.22 -31.72 -23.43
CA LYS A 140 -6.56 -31.99 -22.04
C LYS A 140 -5.29 -32.42 -21.31
N ASN A 141 -4.53 -31.49 -20.76
CA ASN A 141 -3.59 -31.71 -19.68
C ASN A 141 -3.22 -30.35 -19.08
N SER A 142 -4.18 -29.73 -18.38
CA SER A 142 -3.84 -28.68 -17.42
C SER A 142 -3.27 -29.38 -16.18
N LEU A 143 -1.96 -29.39 -16.04
CA LEU A 143 -1.34 -29.49 -14.73
C LEU A 143 -1.85 -28.25 -13.95
N HIS A 144 -3.00 -28.40 -13.28
CA HIS A 144 -3.41 -27.48 -12.24
C HIS A 144 -2.36 -27.60 -11.13
N THR A 145 -1.33 -26.74 -11.17
CA THR A 145 -0.60 -26.41 -9.95
C THR A 145 -1.67 -25.90 -8.99
N LYS A 146 -2.02 -26.74 -8.01
CA LYS A 146 -3.02 -26.37 -7.00
C LYS A 146 -2.48 -25.11 -6.33
N ARG A 147 -3.15 -23.96 -6.54
CA ARG A 147 -2.92 -22.74 -5.77
C ARG A 147 -3.21 -23.08 -4.32
N ASN A 148 -2.19 -23.44 -3.56
CA ASN A 148 -2.34 -23.90 -2.19
C ASN A 148 -1.40 -23.16 -1.22
N LYS A 149 -0.63 -22.19 -1.72
CA LYS A 149 0.35 -21.47 -0.93
C LYS A 149 0.13 -19.97 -1.00
N VAL A 150 0.24 -19.32 0.15
CA VAL A 150 0.21 -17.86 0.31
C VAL A 150 1.57 -17.42 0.84
N PHE A 151 2.15 -16.39 0.23
CA PHE A 151 3.44 -15.83 0.61
C PHE A 151 3.25 -14.42 1.12
N VAL A 152 3.91 -14.10 2.23
CA VAL A 152 3.83 -12.80 2.88
C VAL A 152 5.20 -12.40 3.42
N GLY A 153 5.66 -11.20 3.07
CA GLY A 153 6.83 -10.57 3.66
C GLY A 153 6.46 -9.72 4.87
N ASP A 154 7.35 -9.57 5.84
CA ASP A 154 7.09 -8.77 7.04
C ASP A 154 8.19 -7.76 7.37
N ASP A 155 7.93 -6.91 8.36
CA ASP A 155 8.83 -5.83 8.79
C ASP A 155 10.08 -6.33 9.54
N MET A 156 10.06 -7.58 10.01
CA MET A 156 11.25 -8.24 10.56
C MET A 156 12.08 -8.94 9.48
N GLY A 157 11.62 -8.97 8.22
CA GLY A 157 12.33 -9.56 7.09
C GLY A 157 12.09 -11.05 6.90
N TYR A 158 11.02 -11.60 7.45
CA TYR A 158 10.62 -12.95 7.11
C TYR A 158 9.74 -12.93 5.85
N LEU A 159 10.08 -13.78 4.88
CA LEU A 159 9.15 -14.23 3.87
C LEU A 159 8.57 -15.56 4.32
N THR A 160 7.29 -15.59 4.65
CA THR A 160 6.62 -16.77 5.17
C THR A 160 5.62 -17.34 4.16
N CYS A 161 5.66 -18.64 3.97
CA CYS A 161 4.72 -19.41 3.17
C CYS A 161 3.69 -20.07 4.07
N TYR A 162 2.42 -19.84 3.77
CA TYR A 162 1.29 -20.44 4.47
C TYR A 162 0.49 -21.36 3.53
N ASP A 163 -0.15 -22.36 4.09
CA ASP A 163 -1.16 -23.16 3.39
C ASP A 163 -2.43 -22.31 3.19
N LEU A 164 -2.88 -22.20 1.95
CA LEU A 164 -4.02 -21.39 1.55
C LEU A 164 -5.33 -21.84 2.22
N LYS A 165 -5.47 -23.14 2.50
CA LYS A 165 -6.71 -23.72 3.02
C LYS A 165 -6.95 -23.39 4.50
N ASN A 166 -5.87 -23.33 5.29
CA ASN A 166 -5.99 -23.28 6.76
C ASN A 166 -5.02 -22.29 7.44
N GLY A 167 -4.22 -21.53 6.70
CA GLY A 167 -3.28 -20.55 7.23
C GLY A 167 -2.07 -21.15 7.95
N LYS A 168 -1.86 -22.49 7.94
CA LYS A 168 -0.71 -23.10 8.61
C LYS A 168 0.59 -22.73 7.90
N LYS A 169 1.60 -22.34 8.67
CA LYS A 169 2.94 -22.06 8.16
C LYS A 169 3.57 -23.33 7.59
N ILE A 170 4.04 -23.25 6.35
CA ILE A 170 4.74 -24.33 5.64
C ILE A 170 6.25 -24.16 5.80
N TRP A 171 6.77 -22.99 5.46
CA TRP A 171 8.17 -22.64 5.63
C TRP A 171 8.32 -21.12 5.82
N SER A 172 9.49 -20.69 6.24
CA SER A 172 9.86 -19.28 6.36
C SER A 172 11.32 -19.09 6.01
N PHE A 173 11.61 -18.02 5.28
CA PHE A 173 12.96 -17.54 4.95
C PHE A 173 13.21 -16.22 5.69
N LYS A 174 14.42 -16.01 6.15
CA LYS A 174 14.84 -14.77 6.84
C LYS A 174 15.82 -13.99 5.96
N ALA A 175 15.39 -12.82 5.44
CA ALA A 175 16.25 -11.82 4.84
C ALA A 175 16.97 -10.97 5.93
N GLY A 176 17.97 -10.22 5.56
CA GLY A 176 18.75 -9.40 6.50
C GLY A 176 17.96 -8.23 7.09
N LYS A 177 16.95 -7.71 6.40
CA LYS A 177 16.06 -6.62 6.84
C LYS A 177 14.64 -6.82 6.31
N ARG A 178 13.74 -5.89 6.64
CA ARG A 178 12.32 -5.91 6.31
C ARG A 178 12.02 -6.10 4.81
N ILE A 179 10.87 -6.74 4.54
CA ILE A 179 10.30 -6.96 3.22
C ILE A 179 9.03 -6.13 3.14
N VAL A 180 9.06 -5.03 2.39
CA VAL A 180 7.96 -4.07 2.26
C VAL A 180 7.25 -4.22 0.91
N GLY A 181 8.02 -4.37 -0.16
CA GLY A 181 7.50 -4.55 -1.51
C GLY A 181 6.76 -5.87 -1.67
N THR A 182 5.64 -5.85 -2.38
CA THR A 182 4.87 -7.07 -2.66
C THR A 182 5.69 -8.03 -3.54
N PRO A 183 5.92 -9.28 -3.11
CA PRO A 183 6.58 -10.31 -3.91
C PRO A 183 5.80 -10.67 -5.17
N ALA A 184 6.40 -11.48 -6.05
CA ALA A 184 5.69 -12.17 -7.13
C ALA A 184 6.17 -13.60 -7.26
N ALA A 185 5.25 -14.54 -7.55
CA ALA A 185 5.56 -15.96 -7.62
C ALA A 185 4.97 -16.61 -8.88
N THR A 186 5.81 -17.26 -9.67
CA THR A 186 5.42 -18.05 -10.84
C THR A 186 6.50 -19.06 -11.19
N GLY A 187 6.12 -20.16 -11.84
CA GLY A 187 7.08 -21.13 -12.35
C GLY A 187 7.95 -21.79 -11.28
N GLY A 188 7.46 -21.92 -10.05
CA GLY A 188 8.17 -22.52 -8.93
C GLY A 188 9.18 -21.58 -8.26
N VAL A 189 9.22 -20.30 -8.63
CA VAL A 189 10.11 -19.29 -8.05
C VAL A 189 9.29 -18.13 -7.49
N ILE A 190 9.65 -17.69 -6.30
CA ILE A 190 9.18 -16.42 -5.72
C ILE A 190 10.31 -15.41 -5.70
N VAL A 191 10.03 -14.18 -6.17
CA VAL A 191 10.99 -13.08 -6.24
C VAL A 191 10.49 -11.93 -5.36
N PHE A 192 11.39 -11.34 -4.57
CA PHE A 192 11.09 -10.17 -3.72
C PHE A 192 12.34 -9.34 -3.46
N GLY A 193 12.13 -8.08 -3.11
CA GLY A 193 13.17 -7.17 -2.61
C GLY A 193 13.16 -7.07 -1.09
N SER A 194 14.31 -6.75 -0.50
CA SER A 194 14.46 -6.49 0.93
C SER A 194 15.23 -5.19 1.19
N ALA A 195 14.99 -4.59 2.33
CA ALA A 195 15.72 -3.40 2.77
C ALA A 195 17.20 -3.68 3.12
N ASP A 196 17.65 -4.94 3.08
CA ASP A 196 19.06 -5.32 3.16
C ASP A 196 19.85 -5.12 1.86
N ARG A 197 19.22 -4.51 0.86
CA ARG A 197 19.77 -4.22 -0.48
C ARG A 197 19.87 -5.45 -1.40
N CYS A 198 19.12 -6.51 -1.11
CA CYS A 198 19.09 -7.71 -1.93
C CYS A 198 17.75 -7.93 -2.60
N ILE A 199 17.80 -8.47 -3.80
CA ILE A 199 16.68 -9.09 -4.51
C ILE A 199 16.90 -10.59 -4.44
N TYR A 200 15.92 -11.31 -3.95
CA TYR A 200 15.98 -12.75 -3.72
C TYR A 200 15.07 -13.51 -4.69
N GLY A 201 15.56 -14.63 -5.20
CA GLY A 201 14.76 -15.67 -5.84
C GLY A 201 14.81 -16.93 -5.01
N LEU A 202 13.65 -17.41 -4.52
CA LEU A 202 13.56 -18.64 -3.73
C LEU A 202 12.72 -19.69 -4.45
N ASN A 203 12.97 -20.95 -4.12
CA ASN A 203 12.07 -22.03 -4.51
C ASN A 203 10.74 -21.92 -3.76
N VAL A 204 9.64 -21.91 -4.45
CA VAL A 204 8.28 -21.91 -3.89
C VAL A 204 8.02 -23.16 -3.03
N SER A 205 8.67 -24.30 -3.33
CA SER A 205 8.44 -25.56 -2.64
C SER A 205 8.91 -25.57 -1.19
N ASP A 206 10.12 -25.02 -0.93
CA ASP A 206 10.84 -25.20 0.34
C ASP A 206 11.47 -23.90 0.88
N GLY A 207 11.35 -22.77 0.15
CA GLY A 207 11.91 -21.49 0.55
C GLY A 207 13.44 -21.37 0.46
N LYS A 208 14.13 -22.33 -0.16
CA LYS A 208 15.58 -22.26 -0.34
C LYS A 208 15.94 -21.22 -1.39
N VAL A 209 17.02 -20.49 -1.12
CA VAL A 209 17.58 -19.51 -2.06
C VAL A 209 18.06 -20.19 -3.33
N LYS A 210 17.59 -19.70 -4.47
CA LYS A 210 18.11 -20.07 -5.80
C LYS A 210 19.21 -19.11 -6.23
N TRP A 211 18.97 -17.83 -6.00
CA TRP A 211 19.88 -16.75 -6.36
C TRP A 211 19.62 -15.51 -5.54
N THR A 212 20.61 -14.62 -5.49
CA THR A 212 20.53 -13.29 -4.89
C THR A 212 21.17 -12.29 -5.85
N VAL A 213 20.56 -11.13 -6.00
CA VAL A 213 21.11 -9.98 -6.75
C VAL A 213 21.25 -8.81 -5.77
N GLU A 214 22.45 -8.25 -5.68
CA GLU A 214 22.72 -7.10 -4.82
C GLU A 214 22.37 -5.79 -5.54
N ALA A 215 21.75 -4.87 -4.81
CA ALA A 215 21.54 -3.48 -5.16
C ALA A 215 22.40 -2.56 -4.30
N LYS A 216 22.57 -1.30 -4.69
CA LYS A 216 23.37 -0.34 -3.91
C LYS A 216 22.63 0.19 -2.68
N GLU A 217 21.29 0.24 -2.77
CA GLU A 217 20.37 0.79 -1.76
C GLU A 217 19.20 -0.19 -1.52
N PRO A 218 18.36 0.02 -0.48
CA PRO A 218 17.22 -0.82 -0.17
C PRO A 218 16.32 -1.10 -1.36
N VAL A 219 15.80 -2.33 -1.44
CA VAL A 219 14.85 -2.75 -2.48
C VAL A 219 13.46 -2.82 -1.87
N LEU A 220 12.68 -1.76 -2.07
CA LEU A 220 11.34 -1.59 -1.51
C LEU A 220 10.23 -1.76 -2.57
N GLY A 221 10.61 -1.83 -3.85
CA GLY A 221 9.69 -1.98 -4.97
C GLY A 221 8.95 -3.31 -4.97
N ALA A 222 7.69 -3.28 -5.37
CA ALA A 222 6.94 -4.49 -5.66
C ALA A 222 7.41 -5.12 -6.97
N VAL A 223 7.27 -6.45 -7.07
CA VAL A 223 7.73 -7.23 -8.23
C VAL A 223 6.57 -7.49 -9.18
N SER A 224 6.82 -7.37 -10.49
CA SER A 224 5.98 -7.97 -11.54
C SER A 224 6.78 -8.99 -12.31
N ILE A 225 6.17 -10.13 -12.69
CA ILE A 225 6.82 -11.16 -13.49
C ILE A 225 6.03 -11.37 -14.78
N ASP A 226 6.73 -11.39 -15.90
CA ASP A 226 6.16 -11.76 -17.19
C ASP A 226 7.16 -12.64 -17.97
N ASN A 227 6.68 -13.72 -18.55
CA ASN A 227 7.48 -14.64 -19.36
C ASN A 227 8.82 -15.07 -18.73
N GLY A 228 8.83 -15.31 -17.42
CA GLY A 228 10.03 -15.76 -16.69
C GLY A 228 11.02 -14.62 -16.36
N ILE A 229 10.67 -13.37 -16.59
CA ILE A 229 11.46 -12.19 -16.22
C ILE A 229 10.77 -11.43 -15.10
N ALA A 230 11.48 -11.17 -14.04
CA ALA A 230 11.06 -10.29 -12.94
C ALA A 230 11.49 -8.85 -13.22
N TYR A 231 10.58 -7.92 -13.02
CA TYR A 231 10.77 -6.48 -13.17
C TYR A 231 10.62 -5.81 -11.81
N ILE A 232 11.67 -5.13 -11.36
CA ILE A 232 11.73 -4.54 -10.02
C ILE A 232 12.58 -3.28 -9.98
N GLY A 233 12.09 -2.28 -9.26
CA GLY A 233 12.83 -1.06 -8.95
C GLY A 233 13.40 -1.08 -7.52
N ALA A 234 14.43 -0.27 -7.29
CA ALA A 234 15.06 -0.15 -5.98
C ALA A 234 15.32 1.32 -5.61
N SER A 235 15.72 1.57 -4.37
CA SER A 235 16.08 2.91 -3.89
C SER A 235 17.42 3.42 -4.45
N ASP A 236 18.17 2.57 -5.14
CA ASP A 236 19.40 2.94 -5.86
C ASP A 236 19.13 3.60 -7.22
N SER A 237 17.91 4.07 -7.45
CA SER A 237 17.48 4.71 -8.69
C SER A 237 17.67 3.82 -9.93
N THR A 238 17.66 2.49 -9.74
CA THR A 238 17.84 1.53 -10.82
C THR A 238 16.64 0.59 -10.92
N PHE A 239 16.13 0.45 -12.12
CA PHE A 239 15.11 -0.52 -12.47
C PHE A 239 15.75 -1.71 -13.20
N ARG A 240 15.35 -2.94 -12.85
CA ARG A 240 16.01 -4.17 -13.33
C ARG A 240 15.02 -5.16 -13.90
N ALA A 241 15.42 -5.85 -14.99
CA ALA A 241 14.80 -7.06 -15.50
C ALA A 241 15.70 -8.26 -15.21
N ILE A 242 15.19 -9.25 -14.51
CA ILE A 242 15.97 -10.36 -13.96
C ILE A 242 15.31 -11.69 -14.36
N ASP A 243 16.10 -12.62 -14.89
CA ASP A 243 15.66 -13.98 -15.15
C ASP A 243 15.35 -14.70 -13.84
N ILE A 244 14.12 -15.15 -13.65
CA ILE A 244 13.68 -15.75 -12.38
C ILE A 244 14.33 -17.10 -12.08
N GLN A 245 14.88 -17.78 -13.08
CA GLN A 245 15.45 -19.11 -12.88
C GLN A 245 16.90 -19.07 -12.37
N ASN A 246 17.66 -18.04 -12.73
CA ASN A 246 19.10 -17.98 -12.45
C ASN A 246 19.60 -16.65 -11.86
N GLY A 247 18.75 -15.61 -11.77
CA GLY A 247 19.10 -14.31 -11.24
C GLY A 247 19.90 -13.42 -12.21
N ASN A 248 20.09 -13.84 -13.47
CA ASN A 248 20.81 -13.04 -14.45
C ASN A 248 20.04 -11.77 -14.80
N ILE A 249 20.70 -10.61 -14.64
CA ILE A 249 20.16 -9.32 -15.06
C ILE A 249 20.18 -9.28 -16.60
N LYS A 250 19.00 -9.25 -17.22
CA LYS A 250 18.86 -9.09 -18.67
C LYS A 250 19.15 -7.68 -19.12
N TRP A 251 18.68 -6.71 -18.36
CA TRP A 251 18.99 -5.29 -18.52
C TRP A 251 18.75 -4.51 -17.21
N ALA A 252 19.38 -3.36 -17.11
CA ALA A 252 19.17 -2.41 -16.03
C ALA A 252 19.08 -1.00 -16.58
N TYR A 253 18.18 -0.17 -16.03
CA TYR A 253 17.99 1.22 -16.38
C TYR A 253 18.22 2.09 -15.14
N SER A 254 19.14 3.06 -15.23
CA SER A 254 19.58 3.93 -14.12
C SER A 254 19.29 5.42 -14.35
N GLY A 255 18.44 5.76 -15.32
CA GLY A 255 18.07 7.16 -15.63
C GLY A 255 17.04 7.81 -14.69
N ILE A 256 16.79 7.20 -13.51
CA ILE A 256 15.76 7.60 -12.55
C ILE A 256 16.40 8.50 -11.50
N LYS A 257 15.70 9.57 -11.07
CA LYS A 257 16.21 10.52 -10.06
C LYS A 257 15.60 10.30 -8.66
N GLY A 258 14.62 9.43 -8.55
CA GLY A 258 13.96 9.06 -7.30
C GLY A 258 14.05 7.56 -7.02
N TYR A 259 13.58 7.13 -5.87
CA TYR A 259 13.44 5.70 -5.57
C TYR A 259 12.11 5.15 -6.12
N ILE A 260 12.02 3.82 -6.24
CA ILE A 260 10.91 3.12 -6.86
C ILE A 260 10.33 2.15 -5.85
N GLU A 261 9.03 2.25 -5.58
CA GLU A 261 8.31 1.33 -4.69
C GLU A 261 7.03 0.75 -5.32
N THR A 262 6.57 1.33 -6.42
CA THR A 262 5.36 0.87 -7.11
C THR A 262 5.49 -0.55 -7.66
N LYS A 263 4.34 -1.17 -7.94
CA LYS A 263 4.27 -2.40 -8.74
C LYS A 263 4.29 -2.02 -10.22
N PRO A 264 5.26 -2.51 -11.01
CA PRO A 264 5.32 -2.19 -12.44
C PRO A 264 4.16 -2.78 -13.23
N LEU A 265 3.60 -2.00 -14.14
CA LEU A 265 2.68 -2.48 -15.18
C LEU A 265 3.49 -3.10 -16.32
N ILE A 266 3.14 -4.32 -16.72
CA ILE A 266 3.75 -4.99 -17.87
C ILE A 266 2.74 -5.05 -19.00
N THR A 267 3.14 -4.58 -20.17
CA THR A 267 2.37 -4.69 -21.43
C THR A 267 3.05 -5.63 -22.42
N ALA A 268 2.56 -5.69 -23.65
CA ALA A 268 3.18 -6.51 -24.67
C ALA A 268 4.67 -6.14 -24.90
N ASP A 269 4.97 -4.85 -24.94
CA ASP A 269 6.27 -4.29 -25.35
C ASP A 269 6.89 -3.33 -24.33
N LYS A 270 6.17 -2.94 -23.25
CA LYS A 270 6.61 -1.94 -22.28
C LYS A 270 6.57 -2.44 -20.84
N VAL A 271 7.41 -1.83 -20.02
CA VAL A 271 7.33 -1.83 -18.55
C VAL A 271 7.11 -0.41 -18.09
N ILE A 272 6.03 -0.16 -17.33
CA ILE A 272 5.61 1.18 -16.92
C ILE A 272 5.55 1.26 -15.40
N PHE A 273 6.21 2.27 -14.82
CA PHE A 273 6.28 2.45 -13.36
C PHE A 273 6.49 3.90 -12.97
N GLY A 274 5.98 4.28 -11.82
CA GLY A 274 6.22 5.59 -11.23
C GLY A 274 7.43 5.59 -10.29
N ALA A 275 8.06 6.76 -10.13
CA ALA A 275 9.17 6.94 -9.19
C ALA A 275 8.98 8.23 -8.39
N TRP A 276 9.68 8.36 -7.26
CA TRP A 276 9.63 9.52 -6.37
C TRP A 276 10.45 10.72 -6.89
N ASP A 277 10.44 10.91 -8.19
CA ASP A 277 10.97 12.07 -8.90
C ASP A 277 9.92 12.76 -9.79
N ASN A 278 8.66 12.56 -9.43
CA ASN A 278 7.49 13.10 -10.15
C ASN A 278 7.31 12.56 -11.58
N THR A 279 7.88 11.38 -11.87
CA THR A 279 7.91 10.83 -13.23
C THR A 279 7.27 9.44 -13.28
N LEU A 280 6.46 9.22 -14.31
CA LEU A 280 6.06 7.90 -14.78
C LEU A 280 6.94 7.53 -15.97
N TYR A 281 7.62 6.40 -15.89
CA TYR A 281 8.54 5.89 -16.90
C TYR A 281 7.91 4.78 -17.72
N ALA A 282 8.16 4.74 -19.02
CA ALA A 282 7.90 3.59 -19.86
C ALA A 282 9.19 3.16 -20.55
N LEU A 283 9.61 1.94 -20.27
CA LEU A 283 10.79 1.32 -20.84
C LEU A 283 10.38 0.20 -21.80
N ASN A 284 11.17 0.00 -22.85
CA ASN A 284 11.04 -1.16 -23.73
C ASN A 284 11.29 -2.43 -22.93
N LYS A 285 10.33 -3.35 -22.91
CA LYS A 285 10.36 -4.58 -22.12
C LYS A 285 11.54 -5.50 -22.45
N ALA A 286 11.95 -5.55 -23.72
CA ALA A 286 13.00 -6.45 -24.18
C ALA A 286 14.42 -6.00 -23.82
N ASN A 287 14.68 -4.68 -23.81
CA ASN A 287 16.04 -4.15 -23.71
C ASN A 287 16.23 -3.01 -22.70
N GLY A 288 15.17 -2.59 -22.00
CA GLY A 288 15.22 -1.54 -20.98
C GLY A 288 15.44 -0.12 -21.50
N LYS A 289 15.44 0.12 -22.82
CA LYS A 289 15.56 1.46 -23.36
C LYS A 289 14.32 2.28 -23.03
N GLU A 290 14.53 3.54 -22.64
CA GLU A 290 13.45 4.51 -22.42
C GLU A 290 12.67 4.74 -23.71
N MET A 291 11.35 4.61 -23.62
CA MET A 291 10.42 4.89 -24.72
C MET A 291 9.79 6.26 -24.56
N TRP A 292 9.31 6.57 -23.37
CA TRP A 292 8.78 7.86 -23.01
C TRP A 292 8.80 8.07 -21.48
N LYS A 293 8.68 9.33 -21.08
CA LYS A 293 8.43 9.79 -19.72
C LYS A 293 7.19 10.67 -19.69
N TRP A 294 6.43 10.54 -18.62
CA TRP A 294 5.35 11.47 -18.32
C TRP A 294 5.65 12.16 -17.00
N THR A 295 5.61 13.50 -17.02
CA THR A 295 5.74 14.36 -15.84
C THR A 295 4.53 15.28 -15.85
N GLY A 296 3.49 14.90 -15.13
CA GLY A 296 2.26 15.70 -15.05
C GLY A 296 2.08 16.29 -13.68
N GLY A 297 1.37 17.43 -13.64
CA GLY A 297 1.01 18.06 -12.38
C GLY A 297 2.11 18.92 -11.75
N LEU A 298 1.98 19.13 -10.42
CA LEU A 298 2.91 19.99 -9.67
C LEU A 298 4.25 19.28 -9.48
N ASN A 299 5.33 19.97 -9.86
CA ASN A 299 6.70 19.46 -9.74
C ASN A 299 7.17 19.44 -8.26
N ARG A 300 6.62 18.52 -7.49
CA ARG A 300 7.00 18.27 -6.09
C ARG A 300 7.06 16.77 -5.86
N MET A 301 8.11 16.29 -5.20
CA MET A 301 8.36 14.87 -4.95
C MET A 301 7.15 14.14 -4.33
N HIS A 302 6.47 14.74 -3.36
CA HIS A 302 5.30 14.13 -2.70
C HIS A 302 4.03 14.06 -3.57
N PHE A 303 4.05 14.60 -4.79
CA PHE A 303 3.01 14.44 -5.79
C PHE A 303 3.36 13.39 -6.85
N SER A 304 4.45 12.67 -6.67
CA SER A 304 4.90 11.62 -7.60
C SER A 304 3.88 10.50 -7.76
N PRO A 305 3.72 9.91 -8.96
CA PRO A 305 2.90 8.73 -9.20
C PRO A 305 3.60 7.44 -8.72
N ALA A 306 4.27 7.50 -7.57
CA ALA A 306 5.21 6.47 -7.10
C ALA A 306 4.55 5.36 -6.29
N ALA A 307 3.39 5.59 -5.67
CA ALA A 307 2.70 4.60 -4.84
C ALA A 307 1.55 3.90 -5.59
N VAL A 308 1.03 4.48 -6.67
CA VAL A 308 -0.04 3.87 -7.47
C VAL A 308 0.48 2.71 -8.31
N TRP A 309 -0.32 1.66 -8.48
CA TRP A 309 -0.05 0.58 -9.43
C TRP A 309 -0.72 0.94 -10.76
N PRO A 310 0.02 1.34 -11.79
CA PRO A 310 -0.57 1.73 -13.06
C PRO A 310 -1.36 0.58 -13.70
N VAL A 311 -2.44 0.90 -14.40
CA VAL A 311 -3.21 -0.07 -15.18
C VAL A 311 -3.34 0.40 -16.63
N SER A 312 -3.61 -0.51 -17.58
CA SER A 312 -3.75 -0.17 -18.99
C SER A 312 -4.95 -0.83 -19.64
N ALA A 313 -5.66 -0.05 -20.43
CA ALA A 313 -6.76 -0.52 -21.29
C ALA A 313 -6.97 0.50 -22.42
N ASP A 314 -7.58 0.07 -23.52
CA ASP A 314 -8.02 0.93 -24.63
C ASP A 314 -6.91 1.87 -25.15
N GLY A 315 -5.67 1.37 -25.28
CA GLY A 315 -4.51 2.16 -25.75
C GLY A 315 -4.01 3.21 -24.76
N LYS A 316 -4.43 3.18 -23.52
CA LYS A 316 -4.07 4.16 -22.48
C LYS A 316 -3.49 3.49 -21.24
N VAL A 317 -2.66 4.23 -20.53
CA VAL A 317 -2.22 3.96 -19.14
C VAL A 317 -3.00 4.89 -18.24
N PHE A 318 -3.50 4.34 -17.13
CA PHE A 318 -4.24 5.11 -16.14
C PHE A 318 -3.51 5.10 -14.81
N ILE A 319 -3.42 6.27 -14.18
CA ILE A 319 -2.86 6.47 -12.85
C ILE A 319 -3.74 7.42 -12.03
N THR A 320 -3.56 7.36 -10.73
CA THR A 320 -4.01 8.39 -9.79
C THR A 320 -2.81 8.84 -8.97
N ASP A 321 -2.79 10.10 -8.57
CA ASP A 321 -1.65 10.67 -7.86
C ASP A 321 -2.08 11.53 -6.64
N PRO A 322 -1.13 11.91 -5.76
CA PRO A 322 -1.41 12.70 -4.56
C PRO A 322 -1.96 14.11 -4.84
N GLU A 323 -1.93 14.59 -6.07
CA GLU A 323 -2.65 15.81 -6.49
C GLU A 323 -4.17 15.63 -6.53
N ARG A 324 -4.67 14.42 -6.24
CA ARG A 324 -6.08 14.03 -6.27
C ARG A 324 -6.64 13.96 -7.68
N ALA A 325 -5.78 13.67 -8.64
CA ALA A 325 -6.13 13.55 -10.04
C ALA A 325 -6.14 12.10 -10.51
N MET A 326 -7.07 11.78 -11.42
CA MET A 326 -7.01 10.61 -12.28
C MET A 326 -6.53 11.05 -13.66
N THR A 327 -5.57 10.35 -14.24
CA THR A 327 -4.97 10.69 -15.52
C THR A 327 -4.98 9.51 -16.46
N ALA A 328 -5.40 9.71 -17.69
CA ALA A 328 -5.20 8.80 -18.81
C ALA A 328 -4.06 9.34 -19.70
N ILE A 329 -3.13 8.47 -20.01
CA ILE A 329 -1.91 8.75 -20.79
C ILE A 329 -1.92 7.80 -21.98
N ASP A 330 -1.68 8.31 -23.19
CA ASP A 330 -1.53 7.47 -24.37
C ASP A 330 -0.34 6.52 -24.19
N ILE A 331 -0.57 5.22 -24.34
CA ILE A 331 0.39 4.17 -24.01
C ILE A 331 1.62 4.19 -24.94
N ASN A 332 1.51 4.74 -26.12
CA ASN A 332 2.59 4.76 -27.11
C ASN A 332 3.43 6.04 -27.03
N SER A 333 2.79 7.19 -26.89
CA SER A 333 3.46 8.49 -26.92
C SER A 333 3.79 9.05 -25.53
N GLY A 334 3.15 8.58 -24.46
CA GLY A 334 3.27 9.16 -23.11
C GLY A 334 2.56 10.51 -22.97
N GLN A 335 1.75 10.92 -23.95
CA GLN A 335 1.01 12.18 -23.87
C GLN A 335 -0.26 12.03 -23.04
N THR A 336 -0.61 13.06 -22.25
CA THR A 336 -1.85 13.09 -21.51
C THR A 336 -3.04 13.14 -22.49
N VAL A 337 -3.92 12.14 -22.41
CA VAL A 337 -5.20 12.12 -23.13
C VAL A 337 -6.23 12.95 -22.38
N TRP A 338 -6.35 12.72 -21.07
CA TRP A 338 -7.17 13.54 -20.18
C TRP A 338 -6.64 13.46 -18.73
N ARG A 339 -6.96 14.47 -17.95
CA ARG A 339 -6.70 14.54 -16.51
C ARG A 339 -7.89 15.17 -15.81
N THR A 340 -8.36 14.58 -14.74
CA THR A 340 -9.52 15.06 -13.97
C THR A 340 -9.28 15.07 -12.47
N TYR A 341 -9.80 16.11 -11.82
CA TYR A 341 -9.78 16.29 -10.35
C TYR A 341 -11.17 16.10 -9.73
N ARG A 342 -12.16 15.69 -10.53
CA ARG A 342 -13.58 15.71 -10.16
C ARG A 342 -13.89 14.85 -8.91
N SER A 343 -13.27 13.70 -8.77
CA SER A 343 -13.62 12.72 -7.73
C SER A 343 -12.65 12.67 -6.56
N THR A 344 -11.68 13.58 -6.47
CA THR A 344 -10.68 13.65 -5.40
C THR A 344 -10.03 12.29 -5.07
N VAL A 345 -9.71 11.51 -6.09
CA VAL A 345 -9.05 10.20 -5.98
C VAL A 345 -7.57 10.36 -5.64
N ARG A 346 -6.97 9.36 -4.98
CA ARG A 346 -5.56 9.43 -4.61
C ARG A 346 -4.92 8.05 -4.56
N GLU A 347 -3.83 7.85 -5.32
CA GLU A 347 -2.91 6.71 -5.24
C GLU A 347 -3.56 5.32 -5.30
N THR A 348 -4.80 5.23 -5.79
CA THR A 348 -5.54 3.96 -5.89
C THR A 348 -6.22 3.86 -7.24
N ILE A 349 -5.95 2.81 -7.97
CA ILE A 349 -6.63 2.52 -9.24
C ILE A 349 -6.68 1.01 -9.45
N GLY A 350 -7.81 0.53 -9.94
CA GLY A 350 -8.02 -0.85 -10.36
C GLY A 350 -8.68 -0.91 -11.73
N LEU A 351 -8.50 -2.01 -12.42
CA LEU A 351 -9.09 -2.27 -13.73
C LEU A 351 -10.08 -3.43 -13.62
N SER A 352 -11.21 -3.34 -14.33
CA SER A 352 -12.15 -4.45 -14.46
C SER A 352 -11.56 -5.62 -15.25
N GLU A 353 -12.06 -6.83 -15.01
CA GLU A 353 -11.59 -8.04 -15.72
C GLU A 353 -11.81 -7.95 -17.25
N ASP A 354 -12.82 -7.22 -17.71
CA ASP A 354 -13.09 -6.96 -19.14
C ASP A 354 -12.30 -5.78 -19.72
N GLY A 355 -11.58 -5.02 -18.86
CA GLY A 355 -10.80 -3.86 -19.27
C GLY A 355 -11.61 -2.61 -19.60
N GLU A 356 -12.93 -2.57 -19.30
CA GLU A 356 -13.81 -1.48 -19.69
C GLU A 356 -14.02 -0.42 -18.59
N ARG A 357 -13.69 -0.76 -17.33
CA ARG A 357 -13.92 0.09 -16.15
C ARG A 357 -12.68 0.26 -15.30
N LEU A 358 -12.54 1.46 -14.77
CA LEU A 358 -11.53 1.83 -13.78
C LEU A 358 -12.22 2.05 -12.44
N TYR A 359 -11.63 1.57 -11.36
CA TYR A 359 -12.10 1.80 -10.01
C TYR A 359 -11.08 2.58 -9.21
N SER A 360 -11.51 3.55 -8.41
CA SER A 360 -10.62 4.27 -7.51
C SER A 360 -11.33 4.66 -6.22
N LYS A 361 -10.60 4.65 -5.10
CA LYS A 361 -11.08 5.21 -3.84
C LYS A 361 -10.98 6.73 -3.90
N THR A 362 -12.03 7.41 -3.48
CA THR A 362 -11.95 8.84 -3.16
C THR A 362 -11.34 9.03 -1.77
N MET A 363 -10.96 10.26 -1.45
CA MET A 363 -10.46 10.59 -0.11
C MET A 363 -11.54 10.54 0.98
N ASN A 364 -12.83 10.46 0.61
CA ASN A 364 -13.94 10.41 1.56
C ASN A 364 -15.00 9.42 1.07
N ASP A 365 -15.22 8.38 1.86
CA ASP A 365 -16.37 7.46 1.84
C ASP A 365 -16.63 6.67 0.56
N SER A 366 -16.11 7.05 -0.62
CA SER A 366 -16.67 6.56 -1.89
C SER A 366 -15.65 5.82 -2.75
N ILE A 367 -16.18 4.93 -3.57
CA ILE A 367 -15.50 4.36 -4.75
C ILE A 367 -16.15 4.98 -5.98
N VAL A 368 -15.33 5.38 -6.94
CA VAL A 368 -15.77 5.86 -8.25
C VAL A 368 -15.36 4.88 -9.34
N CYS A 369 -16.23 4.77 -10.33
CA CYS A 369 -16.00 3.97 -11.52
C CYS A 369 -16.00 4.87 -12.76
N TYR A 370 -14.94 4.76 -13.55
CA TYR A 370 -14.78 5.48 -14.82
C TYR A 370 -14.69 4.51 -15.99
N SER A 371 -15.14 4.94 -17.15
CA SER A 371 -14.92 4.23 -18.41
C SER A 371 -13.45 4.32 -18.84
N THR A 372 -12.90 3.23 -19.35
CA THR A 372 -11.59 3.24 -20.03
C THR A 372 -11.70 3.81 -21.46
N LYS A 373 -12.91 3.89 -22.01
CA LYS A 373 -13.17 4.28 -23.41
C LYS A 373 -13.20 5.80 -23.59
N GLY A 374 -12.80 6.23 -24.79
CA GLY A 374 -12.88 7.64 -25.19
C GLY A 374 -11.71 8.50 -24.70
N ASN A 375 -11.75 9.77 -25.11
CA ASN A 375 -10.67 10.74 -24.88
C ASN A 375 -11.05 11.84 -23.87
N VAL A 376 -12.15 11.62 -23.14
CA VAL A 376 -12.61 12.47 -22.04
C VAL A 376 -12.97 11.60 -20.84
N PRO A 377 -12.79 12.09 -19.61
CA PRO A 377 -13.15 11.30 -18.42
C PRO A 377 -14.65 11.12 -18.33
N HIS A 378 -15.12 9.88 -18.26
CA HIS A 378 -16.52 9.52 -18.14
C HIS A 378 -16.74 8.68 -16.89
N GLU A 379 -17.36 9.29 -15.87
CA GLU A 379 -17.77 8.60 -14.64
C GLU A 379 -19.06 7.80 -14.90
N ILE A 380 -19.01 6.49 -14.64
CA ILE A 380 -20.14 5.57 -14.81
C ILE A 380 -21.01 5.58 -13.56
N TRP A 381 -20.38 5.46 -12.39
CA TRP A 381 -21.03 5.52 -11.08
C TRP A 381 -20.06 5.95 -9.98
N ALA A 382 -20.64 6.48 -8.89
CA ALA A 382 -20.00 6.69 -7.61
C ALA A 382 -20.81 5.99 -6.52
N SER A 383 -20.15 5.28 -5.61
CA SER A 383 -20.80 4.53 -4.54
C SER A 383 -20.22 4.92 -3.18
N ASN A 384 -21.10 5.37 -2.28
CA ASN A 384 -20.72 5.66 -0.90
C ASN A 384 -20.61 4.33 -0.12
N VAL A 385 -19.38 4.01 0.30
CA VAL A 385 -19.06 2.83 1.12
C VAL A 385 -19.04 3.18 2.61
N ALA A 386 -19.03 4.46 2.97
CA ALA A 386 -18.99 4.98 4.34
C ALA A 386 -17.77 4.46 5.13
N PHE A 387 -16.55 4.64 4.59
CA PHE A 387 -15.31 4.28 5.25
C PHE A 387 -14.57 5.46 5.88
N GLY A 388 -15.10 6.67 5.73
CA GLY A 388 -14.50 7.88 6.26
C GLY A 388 -13.39 8.44 5.38
N TYR A 389 -12.50 9.20 6.02
CA TYR A 389 -11.31 9.75 5.35
C TYR A 389 -10.30 8.65 5.03
N GLU A 390 -9.90 8.54 3.78
CA GLU A 390 -9.06 7.47 3.27
C GLU A 390 -7.97 8.02 2.32
N HIS A 391 -6.75 7.51 2.44
CA HIS A 391 -5.65 7.85 1.53
C HIS A 391 -4.59 6.73 1.42
N ALA A 392 -4.92 5.52 1.90
CA ALA A 392 -4.01 4.38 1.79
C ALA A 392 -3.93 3.86 0.36
N PRO A 393 -2.73 3.55 -0.15
CA PRO A 393 -2.53 3.03 -1.51
C PRO A 393 -2.85 1.54 -1.61
N SER A 394 -4.10 1.15 -1.29
CA SER A 394 -4.62 -0.21 -1.52
C SER A 394 -5.56 -0.19 -2.71
N MET A 395 -5.22 -0.95 -3.75
CA MET A 395 -5.91 -0.91 -5.04
C MET A 395 -7.25 -1.65 -4.98
N PRO A 396 -8.34 -1.12 -5.56
CA PRO A 396 -9.53 -1.91 -5.85
C PRO A 396 -9.23 -3.03 -6.86
N VAL A 397 -9.74 -4.23 -6.64
CA VAL A 397 -9.48 -5.39 -7.49
C VAL A 397 -10.80 -6.07 -7.86
N GLU A 398 -11.10 -6.17 -9.16
CA GLU A 398 -12.24 -6.96 -9.63
C GLU A 398 -11.82 -8.41 -9.85
N LYS A 399 -12.65 -9.35 -9.37
CA LYS A 399 -12.49 -10.78 -9.61
C LYS A 399 -13.81 -11.52 -9.55
N GLY A 400 -14.09 -12.31 -10.59
CA GLY A 400 -15.31 -13.15 -10.65
C GLY A 400 -16.60 -12.37 -10.46
N GLY A 401 -16.70 -11.17 -11.07
CA GLY A 401 -17.88 -10.31 -11.01
C GLY A 401 -18.07 -9.58 -9.68
N THR A 402 -17.01 -9.35 -8.92
CA THR A 402 -17.04 -8.61 -7.67
C THR A 402 -15.82 -7.69 -7.57
N VAL A 403 -16.04 -6.41 -7.23
CA VAL A 403 -14.96 -5.45 -6.92
C VAL A 403 -14.67 -5.47 -5.43
N PHE A 404 -13.47 -5.79 -5.05
CA PHE A 404 -13.00 -5.78 -3.67
C PHE A 404 -12.14 -4.55 -3.41
N GLY A 405 -12.27 -3.99 -2.22
CA GLY A 405 -11.40 -2.91 -1.75
C GLY A 405 -11.14 -3.01 -0.26
N SER A 406 -10.13 -2.29 0.19
CA SER A 406 -9.71 -2.25 1.59
C SER A 406 -9.35 -0.83 2.03
N THR A 407 -9.28 -0.63 3.34
CA THR A 407 -9.05 0.70 3.93
C THR A 407 -7.94 0.69 4.99
N LYS A 408 -7.52 1.89 5.36
CA LYS A 408 -6.56 2.10 6.45
C LYS A 408 -7.10 1.75 7.85
N GLU A 409 -8.44 1.66 7.98
CA GLU A 409 -9.12 1.38 9.25
C GLU A 409 -9.59 -0.08 9.36
N GLY A 410 -8.98 -1.00 8.60
CA GLY A 410 -9.25 -2.43 8.71
C GLY A 410 -10.55 -2.92 8.07
N LEU A 411 -11.20 -2.11 7.24
CA LEU A 411 -12.40 -2.50 6.52
C LEU A 411 -12.04 -3.12 5.17
N ILE A 412 -12.63 -4.27 4.86
CA ILE A 412 -12.68 -4.88 3.54
C ILE A 412 -14.12 -4.81 3.06
N PHE A 413 -14.34 -4.51 1.80
CA PHE A 413 -15.67 -4.40 1.21
C PHE A 413 -15.73 -5.00 -0.19
N ALA A 414 -16.95 -5.35 -0.61
CA ALA A 414 -17.24 -5.86 -1.94
C ALA A 414 -18.38 -5.08 -2.60
N LEU A 415 -18.22 -4.78 -3.89
CA LEU A 415 -19.18 -4.04 -4.69
C LEU A 415 -19.56 -4.84 -5.93
N GLU A 416 -20.77 -4.58 -6.41
CA GLU A 416 -21.24 -5.03 -7.72
C GLU A 416 -20.57 -4.14 -8.80
N PRO A 417 -19.89 -4.71 -9.83
CA PRO A 417 -19.06 -3.94 -10.76
C PRO A 417 -19.82 -2.94 -11.63
N LYS A 418 -21.06 -3.23 -12.00
CA LYS A 418 -21.83 -2.40 -12.95
C LYS A 418 -22.52 -1.20 -12.30
N THR A 419 -22.91 -1.32 -11.03
CA THR A 419 -23.71 -0.30 -10.32
C THR A 419 -23.00 0.31 -9.11
N GLY A 420 -21.91 -0.29 -8.64
CA GLY A 420 -21.24 0.09 -7.40
C GLY A 420 -22.04 -0.30 -6.14
N LYS A 421 -23.14 -1.07 -6.25
CA LYS A 421 -23.92 -1.50 -5.09
C LYS A 421 -23.03 -2.25 -4.10
N VAL A 422 -23.03 -1.82 -2.83
CA VAL A 422 -22.34 -2.52 -1.74
C VAL A 422 -22.97 -3.88 -1.53
N LEU A 423 -22.21 -4.95 -1.76
CA LEU A 423 -22.61 -6.33 -1.53
C LEU A 423 -22.43 -6.72 -0.08
N TRP A 424 -21.26 -6.40 0.46
CA TRP A 424 -20.92 -6.63 1.86
C TRP A 424 -19.75 -5.76 2.33
N LYS A 425 -19.60 -5.70 3.65
CA LYS A 425 -18.43 -5.10 4.34
C LYS A 425 -18.03 -6.01 5.49
N HIS A 426 -16.75 -6.07 5.79
CA HIS A 426 -16.22 -6.81 6.93
C HIS A 426 -15.01 -6.08 7.52
N LYS A 427 -15.01 -5.85 8.82
CA LYS A 427 -13.91 -5.21 9.53
C LYS A 427 -13.07 -6.30 10.22
N VAL A 428 -11.80 -6.45 9.82
CA VAL A 428 -10.89 -7.47 10.34
C VAL A 428 -9.98 -6.95 11.47
N GLY A 429 -9.89 -5.64 11.60
CA GLY A 429 -9.03 -4.98 12.59
C GLY A 429 -9.24 -3.48 12.59
N ASN A 430 -8.26 -2.72 13.03
CA ASN A 430 -8.26 -1.27 13.02
C ASN A 430 -6.95 -0.70 12.47
N SER A 431 -6.34 -1.41 11.55
CA SER A 431 -5.09 -1.04 10.91
C SER A 431 -5.20 -1.16 9.39
N LEU A 432 -4.26 -0.56 8.69
CA LEU A 432 -4.26 -0.53 7.24
C LEU A 432 -4.23 -1.95 6.67
N ILE A 433 -5.15 -2.23 5.76
CA ILE A 433 -5.16 -3.43 4.92
C ILE A 433 -4.49 -3.09 3.59
N SER A 434 -3.48 -3.85 3.21
CA SER A 434 -2.83 -3.75 1.91
C SER A 434 -3.81 -4.11 0.77
N THR A 435 -3.38 -3.98 -0.49
CA THR A 435 -4.19 -4.43 -1.62
C THR A 435 -4.59 -5.89 -1.43
N VAL A 436 -5.89 -6.15 -1.37
CA VAL A 436 -6.42 -7.50 -1.18
C VAL A 436 -6.24 -8.35 -2.43
N VAL A 437 -6.19 -9.68 -2.27
CA VAL A 437 -6.02 -10.63 -3.38
C VAL A 437 -7.22 -11.57 -3.44
N PRO A 438 -8.21 -11.25 -4.29
CA PRO A 438 -9.35 -12.12 -4.47
C PRO A 438 -8.96 -13.43 -5.16
N LEU A 439 -9.42 -14.54 -4.64
CA LEU A 439 -9.28 -15.88 -5.26
C LEU A 439 -10.36 -16.12 -6.31
N ASN A 440 -11.53 -15.56 -6.07
CA ASN A 440 -12.73 -15.60 -6.92
C ASN A 440 -13.69 -14.49 -6.47
N GLY A 441 -14.94 -14.46 -6.96
CA GLY A 441 -15.96 -13.45 -6.60
C GLY A 441 -16.46 -13.51 -5.15
N LYS A 442 -15.97 -14.43 -4.31
CA LYS A 442 -16.44 -14.64 -2.93
C LYS A 442 -15.33 -14.70 -1.89
N GLU A 443 -14.16 -15.17 -2.27
CA GLU A 443 -13.04 -15.42 -1.36
C GLU A 443 -11.92 -14.42 -1.60
N VAL A 444 -11.42 -13.80 -0.53
CA VAL A 444 -10.39 -12.76 -0.62
C VAL A 444 -9.33 -12.91 0.48
N LEU A 445 -8.07 -12.94 0.07
CA LEU A 445 -6.91 -12.88 0.96
C LEU A 445 -6.61 -11.43 1.32
N PHE A 446 -6.14 -11.21 2.55
CA PHE A 446 -5.70 -9.91 3.02
C PHE A 446 -4.47 -10.00 3.93
N THR A 447 -3.78 -8.89 4.05
CA THR A 447 -2.74 -8.62 5.05
C THR A 447 -3.00 -7.27 5.69
N ALA A 448 -2.68 -7.14 6.98
CA ALA A 448 -2.84 -5.91 7.74
C ALA A 448 -1.51 -5.46 8.37
N THR A 449 -1.33 -4.16 8.51
CA THR A 449 -0.12 -3.59 9.13
C THR A 449 0.04 -3.93 10.61
N SER A 450 -1.01 -4.39 11.28
CA SER A 450 -0.96 -4.98 12.63
C SER A 450 -0.46 -6.43 12.65
N GLY A 451 -0.20 -7.04 11.48
CA GLY A 451 0.40 -8.36 11.38
C GLY A 451 -0.59 -9.51 11.17
N GLU A 452 -1.81 -9.22 10.76
CA GLU A 452 -2.76 -10.26 10.36
C GLU A 452 -2.57 -10.66 8.90
N VAL A 453 -2.68 -11.96 8.67
CA VAL A 453 -2.83 -12.60 7.35
C VAL A 453 -4.09 -13.44 7.41
N GLY A 454 -5.02 -13.26 6.48
CA GLY A 454 -6.28 -13.99 6.56
C GLY A 454 -6.99 -14.22 5.24
N LEU A 455 -7.97 -15.11 5.29
CA LEU A 455 -8.90 -15.43 4.21
C LEU A 455 -10.33 -15.19 4.68
N LEU A 456 -11.04 -14.32 3.96
CA LEU A 456 -12.49 -14.12 4.10
C LEU A 456 -13.26 -14.87 3.02
N LYS A 457 -14.50 -15.26 3.37
CA LYS A 457 -15.47 -15.87 2.45
C LYS A 457 -16.88 -15.37 2.69
#